data_9373a0de30ec7aef7e638beb9f8ee672
#
_entry.id   9373a0de30ec7aef7e638beb9f8ee672
#
_cell.length_a   1.000
_cell.length_b   1.000
_cell.length_c   1.000
_cell.angle_alpha   90.00
_cell.angle_beta   90.00
_cell.angle_gamma   90.00
#
_symmetry.space_group_name_H-M   'P 1'
#
loop_
_entity.id
_entity.type
_entity.pdbx_description
1 polymer ?
#
loop_
_entity_poly.entity_id
_entity_poly.type
_entity_poly.pdbx_seq_one_letter_code
_entity_poly.pdbx_strand_id
1 'polypeptide(L)'
;MKLNGLTMFLSIAVALTISFSACNETTGSAEKTSADSTSITEEKAPLDNAAITGTLAGKISHDELNMSDKASCTFDRFPWTVAKFQEMQAQVSTEPQGAVTMVLIAMEIYRKYPVIGEKCLYLATTVNEHDPNNPGRMSKDRIMHRLSELLRGKDEYYARPYQVAAYLKGAHQQNGYIPETPYTVEVEAMNTNYEYNSKMDAKFIQYYVLTGGKDSGKDIIRVIKPWDSKYFLVDNFPGLYSQVKELPGSKTWDNNMFIK
;
A
#
# COMPACT_ATOMS: atom_id res chain seq x y z
N MET A 1 -5.05 60.40 1.07
CA MET A 1 -4.40 60.43 2.38
C MET A 1 -3.66 59.11 2.58
N LYS A 2 -2.33 59.15 2.60
CA LYS A 2 -1.42 57.98 2.72
C LYS A 2 -1.33 57.55 4.19
N LEU A 3 -1.33 56.25 4.47
CA LEU A 3 -0.62 55.69 5.62
C LEU A 3 -0.06 54.33 5.25
N ASN A 4 1.29 54.28 5.19
CA ASN A 4 2.10 53.10 5.12
C ASN A 4 2.16 52.46 6.52
N GLY A 5 1.95 51.16 6.61
CA GLY A 5 2.21 50.33 7.80
C GLY A 5 3.20 49.24 7.48
N LEU A 6 4.46 49.49 7.78
CA LEU A 6 5.60 48.56 7.68
C LEU A 6 5.56 47.61 8.88
N THR A 7 5.29 46.33 8.70
CA THR A 7 5.37 45.34 9.77
C THR A 7 6.66 44.54 9.65
N MET A 8 7.52 44.72 10.62
CA MET A 8 8.83 44.18 10.81
C MET A 8 8.71 42.71 11.32
N PHE A 9 9.22 41.74 10.58
CA PHE A 9 9.33 40.35 11.06
C PHE A 9 10.58 40.20 11.92
N LEU A 10 10.39 39.84 13.17
CA LEU A 10 11.47 39.53 14.12
C LEU A 10 11.68 38.01 14.11
N SER A 11 12.77 37.56 13.55
CA SER A 11 13.21 36.14 13.56
C SER A 11 13.89 35.85 14.90
N ILE A 12 13.32 34.98 15.70
CA ILE A 12 13.95 34.45 16.92
C ILE A 12 14.53 33.08 16.58
N ALA A 13 15.87 33.01 16.53
CA ALA A 13 16.61 31.74 16.47
C ALA A 13 16.81 31.22 17.89
N VAL A 14 16.23 30.11 18.25
CA VAL A 14 16.46 29.39 19.51
C VAL A 14 17.50 28.30 19.25
N ALA A 15 18.72 28.51 19.75
CA ALA A 15 19.76 27.51 19.79
C ALA A 15 19.57 26.62 21.03
N LEU A 16 19.30 25.35 20.84
CA LEU A 16 19.20 24.35 21.92
C LEU A 16 20.56 23.67 22.09
N THR A 17 21.31 24.04 23.13
CA THR A 17 22.53 23.34 23.55
C THR A 17 22.16 22.18 24.48
N ILE A 18 22.43 20.95 24.06
CA ILE A 18 22.27 19.76 24.89
C ILE A 18 23.62 19.49 25.59
N SER A 19 23.65 19.68 26.91
CA SER A 19 24.79 19.31 27.75
C SER A 19 24.67 17.85 28.18
N PHE A 20 25.64 17.03 27.84
CA PHE A 20 25.83 15.69 28.40
C PHE A 20 26.44 15.80 29.78
N SER A 21 25.74 15.31 30.80
CA SER A 21 26.27 15.11 32.14
C SER A 21 26.49 13.61 32.36
N ALA A 22 27.72 13.22 32.50
CA ALA A 22 28.11 11.85 32.91
C ALA A 22 28.02 11.78 34.43
N CYS A 23 27.32 10.76 34.95
CA CYS A 23 27.43 10.37 36.35
C CYS A 23 27.58 8.86 36.46
N ASN A 24 28.56 8.50 37.27
CA ASN A 24 29.16 7.20 37.56
C ASN A 24 28.28 6.34 38.49
N GLU A 25 28.42 5.06 38.30
CA GLU A 25 28.28 3.86 39.17
C GLU A 25 27.59 3.93 40.54
N THR A 26 26.59 3.04 40.71
CA THR A 26 26.51 2.23 41.95
C THR A 26 25.82 0.87 41.66
N THR A 27 26.47 -0.18 42.10
CA THR A 27 26.14 -1.61 42.03
C THR A 27 24.80 -1.94 42.71
N GLY A 28 24.01 -2.84 42.09
CA GLY A 28 22.81 -3.42 42.69
C GLY A 28 22.14 -4.48 41.84
N SER A 29 22.45 -5.72 42.09
CA SER A 29 21.69 -6.96 41.95
C SER A 29 20.76 -7.21 40.78
N ALA A 30 21.00 -8.35 40.14
CA ALA A 30 20.37 -8.91 38.97
C ALA A 30 18.86 -9.18 39.10
N GLU A 31 18.12 -8.73 38.11
CA GLU A 31 16.90 -9.40 37.69
C GLU A 31 16.94 -9.52 36.16
N LYS A 32 17.10 -10.77 35.71
CA LYS A 32 17.12 -11.14 34.29
C LYS A 32 15.71 -10.96 33.69
N THR A 33 15.41 -9.82 33.16
CA THR A 33 14.32 -9.69 32.21
C THR A 33 14.92 -9.82 30.81
N SER A 34 14.72 -10.99 30.23
CA SER A 34 15.06 -11.31 28.85
C SER A 34 14.23 -10.42 27.93
N ALA A 35 14.75 -9.25 27.59
CA ALA A 35 14.24 -8.47 26.46
C ALA A 35 14.80 -9.13 25.20
N ASP A 36 13.97 -9.90 24.54
CA ASP A 36 14.21 -10.39 23.18
C ASP A 36 14.24 -9.16 22.22
N SER A 37 15.41 -8.53 22.15
CA SER A 37 15.70 -7.55 21.13
C SER A 37 16.00 -8.30 19.83
N THR A 38 14.93 -8.71 19.13
CA THR A 38 15.02 -9.15 17.75
C THR A 38 15.61 -7.97 16.97
N SER A 39 16.91 -8.03 16.70
CA SER A 39 17.57 -7.12 15.78
C SER A 39 16.86 -7.22 14.44
N ILE A 40 16.04 -6.22 14.13
CA ILE A 40 15.45 -6.05 12.79
C ILE A 40 16.63 -5.73 11.89
N THR A 41 17.18 -6.77 11.24
CA THR A 41 18.14 -6.62 10.16
C THR A 41 17.44 -5.75 9.11
N GLU A 42 17.91 -4.54 8.87
CA GLU A 42 17.39 -3.69 7.81
C GLU A 42 17.51 -4.47 6.49
N GLU A 43 16.38 -4.90 5.99
CA GLU A 43 16.27 -5.60 4.73
C GLU A 43 16.65 -4.60 3.62
N LYS A 44 17.84 -4.78 3.04
CA LYS A 44 18.36 -3.85 2.03
C LYS A 44 17.58 -4.08 0.74
N ALA A 45 16.67 -3.15 0.44
CA ALA A 45 16.02 -3.13 -0.85
C ALA A 45 17.05 -3.00 -2.00
N PRO A 46 16.79 -3.58 -3.17
CA PRO A 46 17.66 -3.40 -4.32
C PRO A 46 17.80 -1.91 -4.64
N LEU A 47 19.01 -1.50 -5.03
CA LEU A 47 19.24 -0.15 -5.55
C LEU A 47 18.54 -0.03 -6.90
N ASP A 48 17.37 0.59 -6.90
CA ASP A 48 16.57 0.82 -8.10
C ASP A 48 16.65 2.29 -8.50
N ASN A 49 17.54 2.61 -9.43
CA ASN A 49 17.74 3.95 -9.96
C ASN A 49 17.04 4.18 -11.32
N ALA A 50 16.47 3.13 -11.92
CA ALA A 50 15.84 3.28 -13.21
C ALA A 50 14.47 4.00 -13.08
N ALA A 51 14.06 4.72 -14.11
CA ALA A 51 12.76 5.37 -14.15
C ALA A 51 11.64 4.33 -14.05
N ILE A 52 10.58 4.66 -13.35
CA ILE A 52 9.38 3.85 -13.26
C ILE A 52 8.25 4.56 -13.98
N THR A 53 7.47 3.81 -14.75
CA THR A 53 6.39 4.35 -15.55
C THR A 53 5.09 3.64 -15.21
N GLY A 54 4.06 4.44 -14.91
CA GLY A 54 2.69 3.98 -14.77
C GLY A 54 1.79 4.68 -15.79
N THR A 55 0.92 3.93 -16.44
CA THR A 55 -0.01 4.44 -17.46
C THR A 55 -1.44 4.09 -17.10
N LEU A 56 -2.31 5.08 -17.15
CA LEU A 56 -3.74 4.94 -16.90
C LEU A 56 -4.50 4.82 -18.23
N ALA A 57 -5.49 3.94 -18.27
CA ALA A 57 -6.40 3.80 -19.41
C ALA A 57 -7.85 3.62 -18.90
N GLY A 58 -8.81 4.05 -19.72
CA GLY A 58 -10.22 4.06 -19.33
C GLY A 58 -10.53 5.12 -18.28
N LYS A 59 -11.80 5.17 -17.87
CA LYS A 59 -12.28 6.09 -16.84
C LYS A 59 -13.43 5.44 -16.09
N ILE A 60 -13.48 5.66 -14.79
CA ILE A 60 -14.65 5.35 -13.98
C ILE A 60 -15.15 6.66 -13.40
N SER A 61 -16.41 7.00 -13.66
CA SER A 61 -17.01 8.22 -13.16
C SER A 61 -17.12 8.17 -11.63
N HIS A 62 -16.80 9.30 -10.99
CA HIS A 62 -16.95 9.46 -9.54
C HIS A 62 -18.24 10.17 -9.16
N ASP A 63 -18.81 10.92 -10.09
CA ASP A 63 -19.97 11.75 -9.85
C ASP A 63 -21.24 11.08 -10.32
N GLU A 64 -21.15 10.32 -11.39
CA GLU A 64 -22.27 9.59 -12.01
C GLU A 64 -21.91 8.12 -12.17
N LEU A 65 -22.76 7.25 -11.63
CA LEU A 65 -22.57 5.80 -11.75
C LEU A 65 -22.87 5.35 -13.18
N ASN A 66 -21.86 4.82 -13.85
CA ASN A 66 -22.01 4.11 -15.12
C ASN A 66 -21.45 2.68 -14.97
N MET A 67 -22.31 1.70 -14.93
CA MET A 67 -21.98 0.28 -14.72
C MET A 67 -21.10 -0.32 -15.83
N SER A 68 -21.02 0.33 -17.00
CA SER A 68 -20.16 -0.11 -18.10
C SER A 68 -18.74 0.44 -18.02
N ASP A 69 -18.46 1.34 -17.07
CA ASP A 69 -17.17 1.95 -16.95
C ASP A 69 -16.11 0.91 -16.53
N LYS A 70 -15.01 0.93 -17.26
CA LYS A 70 -13.82 0.11 -17.02
C LYS A 70 -12.58 0.97 -17.10
N ALA A 71 -11.62 0.65 -16.26
CA ALA A 71 -10.35 1.35 -16.27
C ALA A 71 -9.21 0.40 -15.90
N SER A 72 -7.99 0.79 -16.23
CA SER A 72 -6.80 0.02 -15.91
C SER A 72 -5.61 0.90 -15.60
N CYS A 73 -4.66 0.32 -14.90
CA CYS A 73 -3.34 0.90 -14.68
C CYS A 73 -2.29 -0.13 -15.10
N THR A 74 -1.37 0.29 -15.98
CA THR A 74 -0.31 -0.56 -16.52
C THR A 74 1.04 -0.04 -16.04
N PHE A 75 1.95 -0.94 -15.67
CA PHE A 75 3.30 -0.60 -15.24
C PHE A 75 4.30 -1.70 -15.67
N ASP A 76 5.56 -1.31 -15.83
CA ASP A 76 6.61 -2.19 -16.36
C ASP A 76 7.31 -3.02 -15.26
N ARG A 77 7.40 -2.48 -14.05
CA ARG A 77 8.09 -3.10 -12.92
C ARG A 77 7.63 -2.56 -11.56
N PHE A 78 7.95 -3.30 -10.50
CA PHE A 78 7.64 -2.91 -9.13
C PHE A 78 8.63 -1.86 -8.59
N PRO A 79 8.14 -0.82 -7.88
CA PRO A 79 8.98 0.20 -7.22
C PRO A 79 9.45 -0.31 -5.84
N TRP A 80 10.64 -0.88 -5.75
CA TRP A 80 11.09 -1.55 -4.52
C TRP A 80 11.53 -0.59 -3.39
N THR A 81 11.48 0.71 -3.58
CA THR A 81 11.79 1.71 -2.55
C THR A 81 10.63 2.66 -2.31
N VAL A 82 10.55 3.28 -1.12
CA VAL A 82 9.51 4.28 -0.82
C VAL A 82 9.56 5.45 -1.81
N ALA A 83 10.76 5.90 -2.19
CA ALA A 83 10.91 7.00 -3.14
C ALA A 83 10.34 6.65 -4.53
N LYS A 84 10.65 5.46 -5.05
CA LYS A 84 10.12 4.98 -6.34
C LYS A 84 8.61 4.71 -6.26
N PHE A 85 8.13 4.23 -5.13
CA PHE A 85 6.69 4.09 -4.87
C PHE A 85 5.97 5.43 -4.96
N GLN A 86 6.50 6.47 -4.31
CA GLN A 86 5.92 7.83 -4.37
C GLN A 86 6.01 8.45 -5.77
N GLU A 87 7.11 8.19 -6.51
CA GLU A 87 7.26 8.61 -7.90
C GLU A 87 6.14 8.00 -8.78
N MET A 88 5.86 6.72 -8.64
CA MET A 88 4.76 6.05 -9.35
C MET A 88 3.39 6.52 -8.86
N GLN A 89 3.19 6.65 -7.54
CA GLN A 89 1.95 7.14 -6.96
C GLN A 89 1.56 8.52 -7.53
N ALA A 90 2.54 9.39 -7.70
CA ALA A 90 2.33 10.72 -8.28
C ALA A 90 1.85 10.67 -9.75
N GLN A 91 2.19 9.62 -10.48
CA GLN A 91 1.75 9.42 -11.87
C GLN A 91 0.35 8.85 -11.96
N VAL A 92 0.01 7.88 -11.09
CA VAL A 92 -1.20 7.05 -11.31
C VAL A 92 -2.31 7.26 -10.28
N SER A 93 -2.03 7.67 -9.03
CA SER A 93 -3.07 7.79 -7.99
C SER A 93 -3.96 9.03 -8.10
N THR A 94 -3.85 9.76 -9.20
CA THR A 94 -4.81 10.81 -9.57
C THR A 94 -6.16 10.25 -10.01
N GLU A 95 -6.21 8.95 -10.28
CA GLU A 95 -7.41 8.19 -10.66
C GLU A 95 -7.57 6.93 -9.79
N PRO A 96 -8.80 6.40 -9.62
CA PRO A 96 -9.05 5.26 -8.72
C PRO A 96 -8.30 3.99 -9.07
N GLN A 97 -8.21 3.64 -10.36
CA GLN A 97 -7.49 2.45 -10.83
C GLN A 97 -6.01 2.52 -10.45
N GLY A 98 -5.45 3.72 -10.40
CA GLY A 98 -4.09 3.95 -9.92
C GLY A 98 -3.96 3.69 -8.43
N ALA A 99 -4.90 4.18 -7.60
CA ALA A 99 -4.90 3.93 -6.16
C ALA A 99 -5.00 2.43 -5.83
N VAL A 100 -5.88 1.70 -6.54
CA VAL A 100 -6.00 0.23 -6.42
C VAL A 100 -4.68 -0.45 -6.76
N THR A 101 -4.05 -0.04 -7.86
CA THR A 101 -2.75 -0.57 -8.29
C THR A 101 -1.66 -0.33 -7.24
N MET A 102 -1.62 0.87 -6.65
CA MET A 102 -0.61 1.19 -5.63
C MET A 102 -0.75 0.36 -4.36
N VAL A 103 -1.97 0.00 -3.92
CA VAL A 103 -2.13 -0.92 -2.79
C VAL A 103 -1.63 -2.33 -3.13
N LEU A 104 -1.93 -2.86 -4.31
CA LEU A 104 -1.40 -4.16 -4.75
C LEU A 104 0.13 -4.16 -4.82
N ILE A 105 0.73 -3.09 -5.36
CA ILE A 105 2.17 -2.90 -5.39
C ILE A 105 2.75 -2.85 -3.97
N ALA A 106 2.12 -2.09 -3.05
CA ALA A 106 2.55 -2.01 -1.66
C ALA A 106 2.50 -3.36 -0.94
N MET A 107 1.47 -4.18 -1.23
CA MET A 107 1.37 -5.56 -0.72
C MET A 107 2.52 -6.44 -1.22
N GLU A 108 2.92 -6.34 -2.49
CA GLU A 108 4.05 -7.10 -3.02
C GLU A 108 5.38 -6.62 -2.43
N ILE A 109 5.55 -5.30 -2.27
CA ILE A 109 6.72 -4.76 -1.57
C ILE A 109 6.76 -5.27 -0.13
N TYR A 110 5.62 -5.30 0.58
CA TYR A 110 5.53 -5.83 1.93
C TYR A 110 5.89 -7.32 1.99
N ARG A 111 5.48 -8.10 1.01
CA ARG A 111 5.85 -9.51 0.91
C ARG A 111 7.37 -9.70 0.91
N LYS A 112 8.09 -8.87 0.19
CA LYS A 112 9.57 -8.96 0.03
C LYS A 112 10.34 -8.14 1.07
N TYR A 113 9.90 -6.91 1.31
CA TYR A 113 10.56 -5.91 2.16
C TYR A 113 9.55 -5.33 3.15
N PRO A 114 9.26 -6.01 4.28
CA PRO A 114 8.11 -5.67 5.14
C PRO A 114 8.16 -4.27 5.71
N VAL A 115 9.33 -3.76 6.08
CA VAL A 115 9.46 -2.40 6.62
C VAL A 115 9.17 -1.34 5.54
N ILE A 116 9.66 -1.56 4.33
CA ILE A 116 9.40 -0.67 3.19
C ILE A 116 7.94 -0.77 2.77
N GLY A 117 7.42 -1.99 2.65
CA GLY A 117 6.05 -2.25 2.21
C GLY A 117 5.01 -1.71 3.19
N GLU A 118 5.25 -1.77 4.50
CA GLU A 118 4.36 -1.13 5.49
C GLU A 118 4.27 0.38 5.27
N LYS A 119 5.41 1.06 5.00
CA LYS A 119 5.42 2.49 4.66
C LYS A 119 4.67 2.77 3.36
N CYS A 120 4.81 1.91 2.36
CA CYS A 120 4.07 2.03 1.09
C CYS A 120 2.56 1.83 1.29
N LEU A 121 2.14 0.84 2.09
CA LEU A 121 0.74 0.64 2.46
C LEU A 121 0.17 1.86 3.18
N TYR A 122 0.93 2.43 4.13
CA TYR A 122 0.54 3.65 4.82
C TYR A 122 0.29 4.82 3.86
N LEU A 123 1.13 4.98 2.84
CA LEU A 123 0.99 6.04 1.82
C LEU A 123 -0.17 5.80 0.84
N ALA A 124 -0.58 4.55 0.64
CA ALA A 124 -1.62 4.18 -0.32
C ALA A 124 -3.03 4.04 0.29
N THR A 125 -3.13 4.08 1.63
CA THR A 125 -4.39 3.85 2.35
C THR A 125 -4.81 5.03 3.19
N THR A 126 -6.07 5.04 3.63
CA THR A 126 -6.61 6.08 4.50
C THR A 126 -6.28 5.81 5.97
N VAL A 127 -6.52 6.82 6.80
CA VAL A 127 -6.36 6.75 8.27
C VAL A 127 -7.18 5.63 8.93
N ASN A 128 -8.20 5.11 8.26
CA ASN A 128 -8.99 3.98 8.79
C ASN A 128 -8.18 2.70 8.88
N GLU A 129 -7.12 2.58 8.09
CA GLU A 129 -6.22 1.43 8.07
C GLU A 129 -4.93 1.67 8.87
N HIS A 130 -4.75 2.87 9.39
CA HIS A 130 -3.58 3.26 10.17
C HIS A 130 -3.76 2.94 11.67
N ASP A 131 -2.63 2.83 12.36
CA ASP A 131 -2.62 2.68 13.82
C ASP A 131 -2.87 4.06 14.47
N PRO A 132 -3.98 4.23 15.20
CA PRO A 132 -4.31 5.53 15.81
C PRO A 132 -3.33 5.95 16.91
N ASN A 133 -2.58 5.01 17.48
CA ASN A 133 -1.64 5.25 18.57
C ASN A 133 -0.18 5.41 18.08
N ASN A 134 0.11 4.99 16.84
CA ASN A 134 1.45 5.01 16.28
C ASN A 134 1.44 5.67 14.88
N PRO A 135 1.55 7.01 14.81
CA PRO A 135 1.58 7.73 13.53
C PRO A 135 2.67 7.18 12.59
N GLY A 136 2.33 7.00 11.32
CA GLY A 136 3.22 6.45 10.31
C GLY A 136 3.23 4.91 10.23
N ARG A 137 2.39 4.23 11.04
CA ARG A 137 2.26 2.77 11.04
C ARG A 137 0.88 2.33 10.59
N MET A 138 0.82 1.16 9.98
CA MET A 138 -0.43 0.48 9.69
C MET A 138 -1.00 -0.19 10.95
N SER A 139 -2.33 -0.38 11.00
CA SER A 139 -2.97 -1.10 12.10
C SER A 139 -2.48 -2.54 12.17
N LYS A 140 -1.81 -2.89 13.28
CA LYS A 140 -1.22 -4.22 13.48
C LYS A 140 -2.29 -5.31 13.50
N ASP A 141 -3.33 -5.10 14.30
CA ASP A 141 -4.33 -6.14 14.58
C ASP A 141 -5.36 -6.28 13.44
N ARG A 142 -5.61 -5.21 12.69
CA ARG A 142 -6.60 -5.22 11.61
C ARG A 142 -6.06 -5.75 10.30
N ILE A 143 -4.87 -5.33 9.90
CA ILE A 143 -4.34 -5.57 8.55
C ILE A 143 -3.01 -6.30 8.58
N MET A 144 -2.02 -5.79 9.34
CA MET A 144 -0.64 -6.27 9.20
C MET A 144 -0.47 -7.72 9.60
N HIS A 145 -1.19 -8.18 10.63
CA HIS A 145 -1.18 -9.59 11.01
C HIS A 145 -1.68 -10.49 9.86
N ARG A 146 -2.85 -10.15 9.28
CA ARG A 146 -3.43 -10.92 8.17
C ARG A 146 -2.56 -10.90 6.91
N LEU A 147 -2.02 -9.74 6.55
CA LEU A 147 -1.09 -9.63 5.42
C LEU A 147 0.19 -10.42 5.64
N SER A 148 0.71 -10.43 6.88
CA SER A 148 1.91 -11.21 7.21
C SER A 148 1.67 -12.71 7.02
N GLU A 149 0.57 -13.24 7.55
CA GLU A 149 0.22 -14.66 7.38
C GLU A 149 -0.04 -15.02 5.93
N LEU A 150 -0.82 -14.19 5.21
CA LEU A 150 -1.18 -14.44 3.84
C LEU A 150 0.03 -14.40 2.88
N LEU A 151 0.86 -13.37 2.98
CA LEU A 151 1.91 -13.11 2.00
C LEU A 151 3.26 -13.73 2.36
N ARG A 152 3.52 -13.97 3.67
CA ARG A 152 4.81 -14.36 4.22
C ARG A 152 4.74 -15.53 5.21
N GLY A 153 3.55 -16.02 5.50
CA GLY A 153 3.32 -17.11 6.41
C GLY A 153 4.05 -18.39 5.98
N LYS A 154 4.34 -19.25 6.95
CA LYS A 154 4.93 -20.58 6.73
C LYS A 154 3.87 -21.67 6.62
N ASP A 155 2.66 -21.37 7.05
CA ASP A 155 1.54 -22.31 6.96
C ASP A 155 1.04 -22.33 5.51
N GLU A 156 1.30 -23.42 4.81
CA GLU A 156 0.91 -23.63 3.41
C GLU A 156 -0.62 -23.52 3.20
N TYR A 157 -1.40 -23.83 4.23
CA TYR A 157 -2.85 -23.69 4.15
C TYR A 157 -3.31 -22.23 4.06
N TYR A 158 -2.62 -21.30 4.72
CA TYR A 158 -2.97 -19.86 4.73
C TYR A 158 -2.14 -19.02 3.79
N ALA A 159 -0.87 -19.34 3.60
CA ALA A 159 0.04 -18.53 2.82
C ALA A 159 -0.27 -18.54 1.32
N ARG A 160 -0.30 -17.36 0.72
CA ARG A 160 -0.48 -17.14 -0.73
C ARG A 160 0.53 -16.11 -1.20
N PRO A 161 1.82 -16.47 -1.33
CA PRO A 161 2.86 -15.54 -1.77
C PRO A 161 2.60 -14.98 -3.18
N TYR A 162 1.73 -15.63 -3.94
CA TYR A 162 1.25 -15.24 -5.27
C TYR A 162 -0.05 -14.42 -5.24
N GLN A 163 -0.50 -13.99 -4.07
CA GLN A 163 -1.75 -13.24 -3.89
C GLN A 163 -1.85 -12.03 -4.82
N VAL A 164 -0.81 -11.20 -4.85
CA VAL A 164 -0.77 -9.99 -5.68
C VAL A 164 -0.77 -10.34 -7.17
N ALA A 165 0.00 -11.36 -7.56
CA ALA A 165 0.05 -11.80 -8.95
C ALA A 165 -1.33 -12.15 -9.50
N ALA A 166 -2.20 -12.75 -8.69
CA ALA A 166 -3.55 -13.14 -9.09
C ALA A 166 -4.45 -11.96 -9.52
N TYR A 167 -4.09 -10.72 -9.18
CA TYR A 167 -4.80 -9.49 -9.60
C TYR A 167 -4.16 -8.81 -10.81
N LEU A 168 -3.08 -9.37 -11.35
CA LEU A 168 -2.45 -8.88 -12.56
C LEU A 168 -3.03 -9.61 -13.77
N LYS A 169 -3.30 -8.85 -14.82
CA LYS A 169 -3.87 -9.38 -16.08
C LYS A 169 -3.12 -10.60 -16.59
N GLY A 170 -3.87 -11.58 -17.05
CA GLY A 170 -3.33 -12.86 -17.58
C GLY A 170 -2.96 -13.88 -16.52
N ALA A 171 -2.81 -13.49 -15.24
CA ALA A 171 -2.50 -14.41 -14.15
C ALA A 171 -3.74 -15.19 -13.70
N HIS A 172 -3.64 -16.51 -13.68
CA HIS A 172 -4.70 -17.39 -13.20
C HIS A 172 -4.11 -18.70 -12.65
N GLN A 173 -4.92 -19.44 -11.91
CA GLN A 173 -4.48 -20.66 -11.23
C GLN A 173 -3.78 -21.67 -12.17
N GLN A 174 -4.34 -21.90 -13.38
CA GLN A 174 -3.85 -22.91 -14.30
C GLN A 174 -2.48 -22.55 -14.91
N ASN A 175 -2.14 -21.25 -15.03
CA ASN A 175 -0.82 -20.82 -15.48
C ASN A 175 0.18 -20.58 -14.34
N GLY A 176 -0.20 -20.89 -13.08
CA GLY A 176 0.68 -20.67 -11.93
C GLY A 176 0.76 -19.22 -11.49
N TYR A 177 -0.25 -18.42 -11.79
CA TYR A 177 -0.30 -16.98 -11.53
C TYR A 177 0.81 -16.18 -12.20
N ILE A 178 1.18 -16.58 -13.41
CA ILE A 178 2.14 -15.85 -14.26
C ILE A 178 1.37 -14.75 -15.00
N PRO A 179 1.60 -13.46 -14.71
CA PRO A 179 0.92 -12.36 -15.38
C PRO A 179 1.51 -12.07 -16.76
N GLU A 180 0.72 -11.36 -17.57
CA GLU A 180 1.22 -10.70 -18.78
C GLU A 180 2.15 -9.53 -18.43
N THR A 181 3.05 -9.16 -19.33
CA THR A 181 3.90 -7.99 -19.23
C THR A 181 3.66 -7.07 -20.43
N PRO A 182 3.56 -5.73 -20.20
CA PRO A 182 3.66 -5.03 -18.93
C PRO A 182 2.52 -5.39 -17.98
N TYR A 183 2.75 -5.29 -16.67
CA TYR A 183 1.77 -5.62 -15.64
C TYR A 183 0.58 -4.69 -15.69
N THR A 184 -0.63 -5.23 -15.64
CA THR A 184 -1.86 -4.44 -15.72
C THR A 184 -2.83 -4.86 -14.63
N VAL A 185 -3.35 -3.87 -13.90
CA VAL A 185 -4.48 -4.02 -12.97
C VAL A 185 -5.72 -3.46 -13.64
N GLU A 186 -6.80 -4.24 -13.65
CA GLU A 186 -8.07 -3.87 -14.28
C GLU A 186 -9.14 -3.68 -13.21
N VAL A 187 -9.93 -2.62 -13.34
CA VAL A 187 -11.05 -2.31 -12.44
C VAL A 187 -12.32 -2.04 -13.23
N GLU A 188 -13.47 -2.36 -12.63
CA GLU A 188 -14.80 -2.12 -13.20
C GLU A 188 -15.67 -1.35 -12.19
N ALA A 189 -16.59 -0.55 -12.71
CA ALA A 189 -17.59 0.10 -11.88
C ALA A 189 -18.46 -0.94 -11.15
N MET A 190 -18.86 -0.58 -9.94
CA MET A 190 -19.75 -1.40 -9.13
C MET A 190 -21.05 -0.64 -8.85
N ASN A 191 -22.19 -1.34 -8.89
CA ASN A 191 -23.48 -0.76 -8.50
C ASN A 191 -23.52 -0.61 -6.98
N THR A 192 -23.10 0.54 -6.50
CA THR A 192 -23.10 0.85 -5.08
C THR A 192 -23.66 2.24 -4.83
N ASN A 193 -24.26 2.40 -3.67
CA ASN A 193 -24.53 3.73 -3.16
C ASN A 193 -23.22 4.38 -2.76
N TYR A 194 -22.99 5.59 -3.26
CA TYR A 194 -21.87 6.42 -2.81
C TYR A 194 -22.16 6.88 -1.38
N GLU A 195 -21.31 6.46 -0.45
CA GLU A 195 -21.41 6.91 0.94
C GLU A 195 -20.50 8.11 1.16
N TYR A 196 -21.05 9.17 1.73
CA TYR A 196 -20.27 10.33 2.13
C TYR A 196 -19.59 10.09 3.47
N ASN A 197 -18.30 10.36 3.54
CA ASN A 197 -17.54 10.34 4.79
C ASN A 197 -17.28 11.77 5.28
N SER A 198 -17.98 12.15 6.33
CA SER A 198 -17.87 13.51 6.90
C SER A 198 -16.49 13.81 7.52
N LYS A 199 -15.74 12.81 7.95
CA LYS A 199 -14.38 13.00 8.51
C LYS A 199 -13.36 13.32 7.45
N MET A 200 -13.57 12.82 6.23
CA MET A 200 -12.67 13.02 5.10
C MET A 200 -13.23 14.01 4.07
N ASP A 201 -14.44 14.54 4.34
CA ASP A 201 -15.18 15.44 3.43
C ASP A 201 -15.20 14.92 1.99
N ALA A 202 -15.47 13.64 1.81
CA ALA A 202 -15.41 12.98 0.51
C ALA A 202 -16.38 11.80 0.42
N LYS A 203 -16.68 11.39 -0.80
CA LYS A 203 -17.48 10.20 -1.09
C LYS A 203 -16.59 8.97 -1.20
N PHE A 204 -16.99 7.89 -0.57
CA PHE A 204 -16.47 6.55 -0.87
C PHE A 204 -17.06 6.04 -2.17
N ILE A 205 -16.23 5.37 -2.95
CA ILE A 205 -16.64 4.69 -4.17
C ILE A 205 -16.13 3.26 -4.11
N GLN A 206 -17.00 2.31 -4.40
CA GLN A 206 -16.61 0.90 -4.50
C GLN A 206 -16.41 0.52 -5.96
N TYR A 207 -15.39 -0.29 -6.19
CA TYR A 207 -15.03 -0.84 -7.48
C TYR A 207 -14.85 -2.34 -7.39
N TYR A 208 -15.01 -3.02 -8.51
CA TYR A 208 -14.48 -4.35 -8.69
C TYR A 208 -13.04 -4.26 -9.19
N VAL A 209 -12.13 -4.99 -8.54
CA VAL A 209 -10.80 -5.28 -9.09
C VAL A 209 -10.82 -6.69 -9.65
N LEU A 210 -10.38 -6.86 -10.90
CA LEU A 210 -10.41 -8.15 -11.57
C LEU A 210 -9.30 -9.06 -11.05
N THR A 211 -9.58 -10.37 -11.00
CA THR A 211 -8.63 -11.37 -10.53
C THR A 211 -8.87 -12.73 -11.18
N GLY A 212 -7.81 -13.41 -11.58
CA GLY A 212 -7.85 -14.82 -11.99
C GLY A 212 -7.77 -15.80 -10.82
N GLY A 213 -7.72 -15.29 -9.58
CA GLY A 213 -7.55 -16.09 -8.37
C GLY A 213 -8.83 -16.50 -7.66
N LYS A 214 -10.01 -16.06 -8.12
CA LYS A 214 -11.30 -16.33 -7.46
C LYS A 214 -12.36 -16.77 -8.47
N ASP A 215 -13.35 -17.54 -8.00
CA ASP A 215 -14.46 -17.98 -8.85
C ASP A 215 -15.32 -16.83 -9.36
N SER A 216 -15.47 -15.78 -8.55
CA SER A 216 -16.16 -14.55 -8.94
C SER A 216 -15.45 -13.77 -10.05
N GLY A 217 -14.18 -14.04 -10.30
CA GLY A 217 -13.33 -13.28 -11.21
C GLY A 217 -13.02 -11.85 -10.76
N LYS A 218 -13.48 -11.44 -9.58
CA LYS A 218 -13.36 -10.06 -9.07
C LYS A 218 -13.53 -9.97 -7.55
N ASP A 219 -12.96 -8.90 -6.99
CA ASP A 219 -13.08 -8.51 -5.59
C ASP A 219 -13.54 -7.07 -5.46
N ILE A 220 -14.07 -6.74 -4.27
CA ILE A 220 -14.53 -5.39 -3.96
C ILE A 220 -13.43 -4.63 -3.24
N ILE A 221 -13.21 -3.40 -3.69
CA ILE A 221 -12.31 -2.44 -3.06
C ILE A 221 -13.02 -1.09 -2.89
N ARG A 222 -12.76 -0.41 -1.79
CA ARG A 222 -13.31 0.91 -1.52
C ARG A 222 -12.23 1.97 -1.62
N VAL A 223 -12.49 2.99 -2.39
CA VAL A 223 -11.55 4.08 -2.69
C VAL A 223 -12.20 5.41 -2.34
N ILE A 224 -11.40 6.37 -1.90
CA ILE A 224 -11.81 7.72 -1.59
C ILE A 224 -10.75 8.72 -2.07
N LYS A 225 -11.16 9.93 -2.42
CA LYS A 225 -10.27 11.07 -2.58
C LYS A 225 -10.54 12.05 -1.44
N PRO A 226 -9.72 12.08 -0.37
CA PRO A 226 -9.86 13.06 0.69
C PRO A 226 -9.75 14.49 0.14
N TRP A 227 -10.47 15.43 0.72
CA TRP A 227 -10.55 16.82 0.24
C TRP A 227 -9.17 17.53 0.21
N ASP A 228 -8.28 17.16 1.13
CA ASP A 228 -6.93 17.70 1.26
C ASP A 228 -5.87 16.88 0.50
N SER A 229 -6.29 15.81 -0.17
CA SER A 229 -5.39 14.93 -0.94
C SER A 229 -5.51 15.16 -2.44
N LYS A 230 -4.38 15.24 -3.12
CA LYS A 230 -4.32 15.18 -4.58
C LYS A 230 -4.49 13.76 -5.13
N TYR A 231 -4.42 12.75 -4.27
CA TYR A 231 -4.47 11.34 -4.64
C TYR A 231 -5.76 10.68 -4.16
N PHE A 232 -6.24 9.72 -4.94
CA PHE A 232 -7.13 8.69 -4.45
C PHE A 232 -6.37 7.75 -3.52
N LEU A 233 -7.02 7.34 -2.43
CA LEU A 233 -6.49 6.40 -1.46
C LEU A 233 -7.47 5.23 -1.30
N VAL A 234 -6.96 4.06 -0.97
CA VAL A 234 -7.78 2.92 -0.63
C VAL A 234 -8.21 3.00 0.83
N ASP A 235 -9.51 2.92 1.06
CA ASP A 235 -10.08 3.01 2.40
C ASP A 235 -10.37 1.64 3.01
N ASN A 236 -10.78 0.67 2.19
CA ASN A 236 -11.06 -0.69 2.64
C ASN A 236 -10.84 -1.68 1.50
N PHE A 237 -10.12 -2.78 1.78
CA PHE A 237 -9.72 -3.76 0.76
C PHE A 237 -9.71 -5.23 1.26
N PRO A 238 -10.72 -5.70 2.02
CA PRO A 238 -10.70 -7.04 2.59
C PRO A 238 -10.64 -8.14 1.52
N GLY A 239 -11.15 -7.88 0.32
CA GLY A 239 -11.02 -8.78 -0.81
C GLY A 239 -9.57 -9.10 -1.16
N LEU A 240 -8.70 -8.09 -1.17
CA LEU A 240 -7.30 -8.25 -1.58
C LEU A 240 -6.48 -9.12 -0.60
N TYR A 241 -6.86 -9.20 0.66
CA TYR A 241 -6.21 -10.07 1.65
C TYR A 241 -7.07 -11.28 2.06
N SER A 242 -8.12 -11.58 1.33
CA SER A 242 -8.78 -12.89 1.35
C SER A 242 -8.11 -13.80 0.32
N GLN A 243 -7.86 -15.06 0.71
CA GLN A 243 -7.06 -15.99 -0.06
C GLN A 243 -7.57 -16.17 -1.50
N VAL A 244 -6.65 -16.13 -2.46
CA VAL A 244 -6.89 -16.64 -3.81
C VAL A 244 -6.76 -18.17 -3.82
N LYS A 245 -7.23 -18.83 -4.87
CA LYS A 245 -7.14 -20.28 -5.05
C LYS A 245 -5.71 -20.75 -4.94
N GLU A 246 -5.53 -21.91 -4.35
CA GLU A 246 -4.22 -22.57 -4.26
C GLU A 246 -3.65 -22.88 -5.64
N LEU A 247 -2.32 -22.88 -5.71
CA LEU A 247 -1.65 -23.41 -6.90
C LEU A 247 -1.98 -24.90 -7.04
N PRO A 248 -2.19 -25.41 -8.27
CA PRO A 248 -2.24 -26.85 -8.50
C PRO A 248 -0.92 -27.49 -8.01
N GLY A 249 -0.99 -28.68 -7.43
CA GLY A 249 0.17 -29.37 -6.87
C GLY A 249 1.33 -29.62 -7.85
N SER A 250 1.11 -29.44 -9.17
CA SER A 250 2.14 -29.48 -10.22
C SER A 250 2.84 -28.14 -10.47
N LYS A 251 2.47 -27.08 -9.77
CA LYS A 251 3.00 -25.71 -9.95
C LYS A 251 3.71 -25.23 -8.71
N THR A 252 4.84 -24.58 -8.91
CA THR A 252 5.60 -23.88 -7.88
C THR A 252 5.61 -22.40 -8.17
N TRP A 253 5.54 -21.58 -7.12
CA TRP A 253 5.64 -20.14 -7.23
C TRP A 253 7.10 -19.69 -7.28
N ASP A 254 7.46 -18.89 -8.28
CA ASP A 254 8.76 -18.22 -8.29
C ASP A 254 8.70 -17.00 -7.35
N ASN A 255 9.27 -17.14 -6.17
CA ASN A 255 9.31 -16.07 -5.17
C ASN A 255 10.03 -14.80 -5.63
N ASN A 256 10.79 -14.86 -6.73
CA ASN A 256 11.55 -13.74 -7.29
C ASN A 256 10.98 -13.24 -8.63
N MET A 257 9.79 -13.69 -9.02
CA MET A 257 9.18 -13.36 -10.31
C MET A 257 9.21 -11.86 -10.66
N PHE A 258 9.00 -10.99 -9.67
CA PHE A 258 8.94 -9.53 -9.86
C PHE A 258 10.26 -8.80 -9.57
N ILE A 259 11.30 -9.51 -9.15
CA ILE A 259 12.63 -8.95 -8.89
C ILE A 259 13.51 -9.22 -10.11
N LYS A 260 13.42 -8.35 -11.09
CA LYS A 260 14.26 -8.43 -12.31
C LYS A 260 14.93 -7.09 -12.54
#